data_e73f0910c9556404aaba77de9f0b9b39
#
_entry.id   e73f0910c9556404aaba77de9f0b9b39
#
_cell.length_a   1.000
_cell.length_b   1.000
_cell.length_c   1.000
_cell.angle_alpha   90.00
_cell.angle_beta   90.00
_cell.angle_gamma   90.00
#
_symmetry.space_group_name_H-M   'P 1'
#
loop_
_entity.id
_entity.type
_entity.pdbx_description
1 polymer ?
#
loop_
_entity_poly.entity_id
_entity_poly.type
_entity_poly.pdbx_seq_one_letter_code
_entity_poly.pdbx_strand_id
1 'polypeptide(L)'
;FACVQLNIYCSLYFLLHDFRCPKTVENFCVHSRNGYYNGHIFHRIIKGFMIQTGDPTGTGMGGESIWGGEFEDEFHSTLRHDRPYTLSMANAGPNTNGSQFFITVVPTPWLDNKHSVFGRVTKGMEVVQRISNVKVNPKTDKPYEDISIINITPLAL
;
A
#
# COMPACT_ATOMS: atom_id res chain seq x y z
N PHE A 1 -2.55 2.97 -14.10
CA PHE A 1 -1.17 2.96 -13.60
C PHE A 1 -0.95 4.10 -12.59
N ALA A 2 -0.02 3.91 -11.68
CA ALA A 2 0.44 4.97 -10.80
C ALA A 2 1.97 4.91 -10.67
N CYS A 3 2.58 6.08 -10.51
CA CYS A 3 4.00 6.23 -10.20
C CYS A 3 4.13 6.77 -8.79
N VAL A 4 4.94 6.13 -7.97
CA VAL A 4 5.23 6.53 -6.60
C VAL A 4 6.67 6.99 -6.53
N GLN A 5 6.89 8.21 -6.07
CA GLN A 5 8.23 8.74 -5.77
C GLN A 5 8.50 8.68 -4.28
N LEU A 6 9.68 8.20 -3.92
CA LEU A 6 10.11 8.04 -2.54
C LEU A 6 11.29 8.97 -2.22
N ASN A 7 11.45 9.30 -0.95
CA ASN A 7 12.53 10.17 -0.46
C ASN A 7 13.95 9.60 -0.68
N ILE A 8 14.06 8.35 -1.07
CA ILE A 8 15.33 7.70 -1.44
C ILE A 8 15.67 7.89 -2.94
N TYR A 9 15.00 8.83 -3.61
CA TYR A 9 15.17 9.16 -5.04
C TYR A 9 14.93 7.98 -5.97
N CYS A 10 13.97 7.12 -5.60
CA CYS A 10 13.55 5.96 -6.37
C CYS A 10 12.07 6.06 -6.74
N SER A 11 11.70 5.38 -7.81
CA SER A 11 10.32 5.32 -8.26
C SER A 11 9.81 3.88 -8.33
N LEU A 12 8.55 3.72 -7.93
CA LEU A 12 7.78 2.50 -8.09
C LEU A 12 6.65 2.75 -9.08
N TYR A 13 6.31 1.75 -9.86
CA TYR A 13 5.19 1.81 -10.79
C TYR A 13 4.21 0.71 -10.47
N PHE A 14 2.94 1.07 -10.36
CA PHE A 14 1.83 0.16 -10.05
C PHE A 14 0.90 0.01 -11.24
N LEU A 15 0.43 -1.21 -11.48
CA LEU A 15 -0.75 -1.48 -12.27
C LEU A 15 -1.94 -1.60 -11.30
N LEU A 16 -3.01 -0.87 -11.55
CA LEU A 16 -4.22 -0.87 -10.70
C LEU A 16 -5.36 -1.60 -11.42
N HIS A 17 -6.19 -2.29 -10.64
CA HIS A 17 -7.28 -3.14 -11.16
C HIS A 17 -8.64 -2.47 -10.98
N ASP A 18 -8.85 -1.34 -11.63
CA ASP A 18 -10.04 -0.49 -11.47
C ASP A 18 -11.38 -1.16 -11.82
N PHE A 19 -11.40 -2.07 -12.79
CA PHE A 19 -12.64 -2.79 -13.15
C PHE A 19 -13.11 -3.80 -12.10
N ARG A 20 -12.19 -4.32 -11.29
CA ARG A 20 -12.48 -5.39 -10.32
C ARG A 20 -12.60 -4.91 -8.89
N CYS A 21 -12.04 -3.75 -8.58
CA CYS A 21 -12.12 -3.09 -7.29
C CYS A 21 -12.20 -1.57 -7.46
N PRO A 22 -13.30 -1.09 -8.08
CA PRO A 22 -13.42 0.30 -8.51
C PRO A 22 -13.35 1.30 -7.36
N LYS A 23 -13.97 1.02 -6.22
CA LYS A 23 -13.94 1.92 -5.06
C LYS A 23 -12.55 2.00 -4.43
N THR A 24 -11.88 0.88 -4.30
CA THR A 24 -10.53 0.82 -3.73
C THR A 24 -9.55 1.60 -4.60
N VAL A 25 -9.61 1.42 -5.93
CA VAL A 25 -8.77 2.16 -6.87
C VAL A 25 -9.13 3.64 -6.89
N GLU A 26 -10.41 3.99 -6.89
CA GLU A 26 -10.85 5.39 -6.81
C GLU A 26 -10.33 6.08 -5.55
N ASN A 27 -10.48 5.43 -4.39
CA ASN A 27 -9.95 5.93 -3.12
C ASN A 27 -8.44 6.21 -3.21
N PHE A 28 -7.68 5.25 -3.70
CA PHE A 28 -6.24 5.39 -3.87
C PHE A 28 -5.86 6.50 -4.85
N CYS A 29 -6.50 6.57 -6.00
CA CYS A 29 -6.20 7.55 -7.04
C CYS A 29 -6.59 8.98 -6.63
N VAL A 30 -7.74 9.18 -6.00
CA VAL A 30 -8.18 10.50 -5.55
C VAL A 30 -7.29 11.00 -4.42
N HIS A 31 -6.99 10.16 -3.43
CA HIS A 31 -6.01 10.50 -2.40
C HIS A 31 -4.65 10.89 -2.99
N SER A 32 -4.20 10.13 -3.99
CA SER A 32 -2.91 10.39 -4.64
C SER A 32 -2.91 11.73 -5.38
N ARG A 33 -3.96 12.04 -6.13
CA ARG A 33 -4.09 13.34 -6.84
C ARG A 33 -4.14 14.52 -5.90
N ASN A 34 -4.75 14.34 -4.72
CA ASN A 34 -4.87 15.38 -3.71
C ASN A 34 -3.61 15.55 -2.85
N GLY A 35 -2.56 14.77 -3.11
CA GLY A 35 -1.33 14.81 -2.32
C GLY A 35 -1.48 14.24 -0.91
N TYR A 36 -2.53 13.48 -0.65
CA TYR A 36 -2.81 12.93 0.68
C TYR A 36 -1.65 12.06 1.21
N TYR A 37 -1.04 11.26 0.34
CA TYR A 37 0.06 10.37 0.71
C TYR A 37 1.42 11.06 0.83
N ASN A 38 1.52 12.34 0.48
CA ASN A 38 2.80 13.07 0.54
C ASN A 38 3.30 13.14 1.98
N GLY A 39 4.53 12.69 2.19
CA GLY A 39 5.15 12.67 3.50
C GLY A 39 4.77 11.48 4.39
N HIS A 40 3.84 10.61 3.97
CA HIS A 40 3.53 9.40 4.72
C HIS A 40 4.75 8.48 4.75
N ILE A 41 5.00 7.86 5.90
CA ILE A 41 6.13 6.95 6.09
C ILE A 41 5.71 5.49 5.97
N PHE A 42 6.67 4.62 5.68
CA PHE A 42 6.49 3.19 5.85
C PHE A 42 6.64 2.89 7.35
N HIS A 43 5.51 2.88 8.06
CA HIS A 43 5.49 2.79 9.52
C HIS A 43 5.60 1.35 10.05
N ARG A 44 5.41 0.35 9.18
CA ARG A 44 5.49 -1.06 9.54
C ARG A 44 6.12 -1.85 8.41
N ILE A 45 7.26 -2.46 8.70
CA ILE A 45 8.00 -3.28 7.74
C ILE A 45 8.33 -4.60 8.41
N ILE A 46 7.87 -5.70 7.81
CA ILE A 46 8.20 -7.06 8.26
C ILE A 46 8.98 -7.72 7.14
N LYS A 47 10.27 -7.92 7.37
CA LYS A 47 11.18 -8.56 6.41
C LYS A 47 10.66 -9.95 6.01
N GLY A 48 10.66 -10.21 4.70
CA GLY A 48 10.15 -11.47 4.17
C GLY A 48 8.62 -11.56 4.12
N PHE A 49 7.92 -10.47 4.43
CA PHE A 49 6.46 -10.44 4.39
C PHE A 49 5.93 -9.23 3.59
N MET A 50 5.98 -8.03 4.16
CA MET A 50 5.38 -6.86 3.52
C MET A 50 5.95 -5.53 4.03
N ILE A 51 5.68 -4.47 3.28
CA ILE A 51 5.93 -3.08 3.67
C ILE A 51 4.61 -2.32 3.69
N GLN A 52 4.30 -1.60 4.76
CA GLN A 52 3.02 -0.93 4.99
C GLN A 52 3.18 0.57 5.19
N THR A 53 2.28 1.33 4.58
CA THR A 53 2.27 2.79 4.59
C THR A 53 0.83 3.34 4.49
N GLY A 54 0.68 4.65 4.28
CA GLY A 54 -0.61 5.27 4.01
C GLY A 54 -1.34 5.79 5.24
N ASP A 55 -0.68 5.80 6.40
CA ASP A 55 -1.20 6.40 7.63
C ASP A 55 -0.59 7.79 7.84
N PRO A 56 -1.39 8.87 7.79
CA PRO A 56 -0.86 10.22 8.00
C PRO A 56 -0.25 10.44 9.39
N THR A 57 -0.65 9.65 10.38
CA THR A 57 -0.10 9.74 11.75
C THR A 57 1.18 8.93 11.93
N GLY A 58 1.46 7.99 11.04
CA GLY A 58 2.61 7.10 11.14
C GLY A 58 2.59 6.13 12.33
N THR A 59 1.44 5.92 12.95
CA THR A 59 1.27 5.07 14.15
C THR A 59 0.64 3.72 13.85
N GLY A 60 0.04 3.56 12.68
CA GLY A 60 -0.77 2.40 12.30
C GLY A 60 -2.24 2.54 12.66
N MET A 61 -2.63 3.58 13.37
CA MET A 61 -4.00 3.79 13.86
C MET A 61 -4.80 4.81 13.05
N GLY A 62 -4.16 5.55 12.17
CA GLY A 62 -4.78 6.63 11.42
C GLY A 62 -5.14 6.27 9.98
N GLY A 63 -5.67 7.26 9.29
CA GLY A 63 -6.06 7.18 7.89
C GLY A 63 -7.56 7.00 7.70
N GLU A 64 -8.08 7.65 6.67
CA GLU A 64 -9.50 7.57 6.30
C GLU A 64 -9.65 7.49 4.79
N SER A 65 -10.81 7.06 4.33
CA SER A 65 -11.13 7.05 2.90
C SER A 65 -11.46 8.45 2.39
N ILE A 66 -11.54 8.58 1.06
CA ILE A 66 -11.97 9.82 0.40
C ILE A 66 -13.41 10.20 0.74
N TRP A 67 -14.23 9.25 1.20
CA TRP A 67 -15.63 9.48 1.62
C TRP A 67 -15.74 9.83 3.10
N GLY A 68 -14.63 9.87 3.83
CA GLY A 68 -14.62 9.97 5.29
C GLY A 68 -14.92 8.63 5.95
N GLY A 69 -14.07 8.20 6.91
CA GLY A 69 -14.23 6.90 7.57
C GLY A 69 -13.83 5.71 6.71
N GLU A 70 -14.48 4.58 6.93
CA GLU A 70 -14.13 3.28 6.35
C GLU A 70 -15.07 2.90 5.21
N PHE A 71 -14.62 2.00 4.34
CA PHE A 71 -15.45 1.46 3.26
C PHE A 71 -15.27 -0.05 3.12
N GLU A 72 -16.20 -0.66 2.39
CA GLU A 72 -16.33 -2.10 2.24
C GLU A 72 -15.17 -2.73 1.45
N ASP A 73 -14.91 -4.00 1.74
CA ASP A 73 -13.98 -4.82 0.98
C ASP A 73 -14.48 -5.08 -0.44
N GLU A 74 -13.53 -5.19 -1.36
CA GLU A 74 -13.79 -5.56 -2.75
C GLU A 74 -12.92 -6.76 -3.11
N PHE A 75 -13.45 -7.97 -2.90
CA PHE A 75 -12.76 -9.20 -3.25
C PHE A 75 -13.17 -9.68 -4.63
N HIS A 76 -12.19 -10.16 -5.39
CA HIS A 76 -12.43 -10.75 -6.70
C HIS A 76 -11.63 -12.05 -6.82
N SER A 77 -12.24 -13.08 -7.43
CA SER A 77 -11.63 -14.42 -7.53
C SER A 77 -10.30 -14.46 -8.29
N THR A 78 -10.06 -13.49 -9.18
CA THR A 78 -8.82 -13.38 -9.94
C THR A 78 -7.77 -12.49 -9.29
N LEU A 79 -8.11 -11.78 -8.21
CA LEU A 79 -7.20 -10.89 -7.48
C LEU A 79 -6.80 -11.53 -6.17
N ARG A 80 -5.65 -12.20 -6.18
CA ARG A 80 -5.13 -12.98 -5.07
C ARG A 80 -3.74 -12.54 -4.68
N HIS A 81 -3.34 -12.85 -3.45
CA HIS A 81 -1.97 -12.69 -2.96
C HIS A 81 -1.11 -13.90 -3.39
N ASP A 82 -1.14 -14.24 -4.67
CA ASP A 82 -0.50 -15.44 -5.23
C ASP A 82 0.95 -15.23 -5.66
N ARG A 83 1.43 -14.00 -5.58
CA ARG A 83 2.77 -13.60 -6.02
C ARG A 83 3.34 -12.48 -5.14
N PRO A 84 4.68 -12.28 -5.16
CA PRO A 84 5.29 -11.10 -4.52
C PRO A 84 4.85 -9.81 -5.21
N TYR A 85 5.03 -8.71 -4.50
CA TYR A 85 4.79 -7.34 -4.99
C TYR A 85 3.32 -7.04 -5.28
N THR A 86 2.43 -7.69 -4.55
CA THR A 86 0.98 -7.47 -4.58
C THR A 86 0.66 -6.23 -3.75
N LEU A 87 -0.17 -5.35 -4.30
CA LEU A 87 -0.67 -4.13 -3.65
C LEU A 87 -2.05 -4.41 -3.06
N SER A 88 -2.20 -4.24 -1.76
CA SER A 88 -3.41 -4.64 -1.02
C SER A 88 -3.72 -3.66 0.10
N MET A 89 -5.00 -3.57 0.50
CA MET A 89 -5.44 -2.68 1.56
C MET A 89 -5.19 -3.26 2.95
N ALA A 90 -4.61 -2.46 3.83
CA ALA A 90 -4.60 -2.76 5.25
C ALA A 90 -6.01 -2.51 5.84
N ASN A 91 -6.37 -3.25 6.87
CA ASN A 91 -7.64 -3.08 7.57
C ASN A 91 -7.55 -3.57 9.03
N ALA A 92 -8.61 -3.33 9.77
CA ALA A 92 -8.78 -3.77 11.16
C ALA A 92 -9.94 -4.79 11.30
N GLY A 93 -10.22 -5.54 10.25
CA GLY A 93 -11.30 -6.51 10.16
C GLY A 93 -12.15 -6.27 8.91
N PRO A 94 -13.26 -7.01 8.74
CA PRO A 94 -14.11 -6.88 7.57
C PRO A 94 -14.64 -5.45 7.38
N ASN A 95 -14.56 -4.95 6.14
CA ASN A 95 -15.14 -3.66 5.73
C ASN A 95 -14.62 -2.45 6.52
N THR A 96 -13.32 -2.43 6.82
CA THR A 96 -12.68 -1.33 7.57
C THR A 96 -11.55 -0.67 6.78
N ASN A 97 -11.69 -0.55 5.46
CA ASN A 97 -10.69 0.06 4.60
C ASN A 97 -10.67 1.58 4.76
N GLY A 98 -9.51 2.16 4.95
CA GLY A 98 -9.30 3.61 5.03
C GLY A 98 -8.33 4.08 3.95
N SER A 99 -7.11 4.43 4.34
CA SER A 99 -6.07 4.87 3.41
C SER A 99 -4.81 4.01 3.45
N GLN A 100 -4.61 3.20 4.48
CA GLN A 100 -3.41 2.39 4.61
C GLN A 100 -3.39 1.24 3.59
N PHE A 101 -2.22 1.00 3.03
CA PHE A 101 -2.00 -0.11 2.11
C PHE A 101 -0.62 -0.73 2.34
N PHE A 102 -0.42 -1.92 1.80
CA PHE A 102 0.85 -2.62 1.88
C PHE A 102 1.23 -3.26 0.55
N ILE A 103 2.51 -3.54 0.41
CA ILE A 103 3.08 -4.24 -0.72
C ILE A 103 3.76 -5.49 -0.17
N THR A 104 3.36 -6.67 -0.66
CA THR A 104 3.97 -7.93 -0.26
C THR A 104 5.32 -8.13 -0.93
N VAL A 105 6.21 -8.89 -0.29
CA VAL A 105 7.50 -9.29 -0.89
C VAL A 105 7.59 -10.79 -1.14
N VAL A 106 6.56 -11.53 -0.76
CA VAL A 106 6.37 -12.97 -1.00
C VAL A 106 4.89 -13.25 -1.29
N PRO A 107 4.52 -14.41 -1.85
CA PRO A 107 3.12 -14.82 -1.89
C PRO A 107 2.55 -14.93 -0.46
N THR A 108 1.34 -14.42 -0.25
CA THR A 108 0.68 -14.40 1.06
C THR A 108 -0.76 -14.89 0.96
N PRO A 109 -0.99 -16.16 0.53
CA PRO A 109 -2.34 -16.65 0.21
C PRO A 109 -3.30 -16.66 1.42
N TRP A 110 -2.79 -16.66 2.66
CA TRP A 110 -3.61 -16.56 3.87
C TRP A 110 -4.34 -15.21 4.00
N LEU A 111 -3.97 -14.20 3.21
CA LEU A 111 -4.62 -12.87 3.19
C LEU A 111 -5.78 -12.80 2.20
N ASP A 112 -5.94 -13.81 1.34
CA ASP A 112 -7.04 -13.85 0.37
C ASP A 112 -8.40 -13.82 1.07
N ASN A 113 -9.33 -13.02 0.53
CA ASN A 113 -10.65 -12.78 1.10
C ASN A 113 -10.64 -12.10 2.50
N LYS A 114 -9.51 -11.52 2.89
CA LYS A 114 -9.36 -10.73 4.12
C LYS A 114 -8.88 -9.31 3.83
N HIS A 115 -8.08 -9.15 2.79
CA HIS A 115 -7.56 -7.86 2.32
C HIS A 115 -7.85 -7.68 0.84
N SER A 116 -8.32 -6.49 0.46
CA SER A 116 -8.65 -6.18 -0.94
C SER A 116 -7.38 -5.95 -1.74
N VAL A 117 -7.08 -6.87 -2.67
CA VAL A 117 -6.02 -6.70 -3.65
C VAL A 117 -6.49 -5.74 -4.73
N PHE A 118 -5.76 -4.66 -4.96
CA PHE A 118 -6.17 -3.67 -5.97
C PHE A 118 -5.10 -3.33 -7.00
N GLY A 119 -3.93 -3.94 -6.90
CA GLY A 119 -2.86 -3.70 -7.87
C GLY A 119 -1.63 -4.56 -7.64
N ARG A 120 -0.59 -4.23 -8.38
CA ARG A 120 0.73 -4.86 -8.25
C ARG A 120 1.83 -3.91 -8.70
N VAL A 121 3.03 -4.11 -8.20
CA VAL A 121 4.22 -3.40 -8.68
C VAL A 121 4.64 -3.99 -10.02
N THR A 122 4.84 -3.12 -11.02
CA THR A 122 5.28 -3.51 -12.37
C THR A 122 6.72 -3.12 -12.65
N LYS A 123 7.25 -2.11 -11.93
CA LYS A 123 8.62 -1.64 -12.06
C LYS A 123 9.09 -1.11 -10.72
N GLY A 124 10.35 -1.37 -10.38
CA GLY A 124 10.95 -0.94 -9.12
C GLY A 124 10.86 -1.99 -8.02
N MET A 125 10.73 -3.28 -8.36
CA MET A 125 10.69 -4.36 -7.38
C MET A 125 11.94 -4.39 -6.49
N GLU A 126 13.09 -4.01 -7.03
CA GLU A 126 14.32 -3.86 -6.27
C GLU A 126 14.23 -2.78 -5.18
N VAL A 127 13.43 -1.73 -5.41
CA VAL A 127 13.17 -0.69 -4.41
C VAL A 127 12.32 -1.24 -3.27
N VAL A 128 11.29 -2.04 -3.58
CA VAL A 128 10.48 -2.72 -2.56
C VAL A 128 11.37 -3.62 -1.69
N GLN A 129 12.26 -4.39 -2.31
CA GLN A 129 13.19 -5.25 -1.57
C GLN A 129 14.15 -4.45 -0.68
N ARG A 130 14.67 -3.34 -1.16
CA ARG A 130 15.56 -2.46 -0.37
C ARG A 130 14.82 -1.91 0.86
N ILE A 131 13.59 -1.44 0.67
CA ILE A 131 12.76 -0.95 1.79
C ILE A 131 12.50 -2.09 2.78
N SER A 132 12.18 -3.28 2.31
CA SER A 132 11.89 -4.43 3.17
C SER A 132 13.08 -4.90 4.02
N ASN A 133 14.30 -4.53 3.64
CA ASN A 133 15.53 -4.94 4.32
C ASN A 133 16.12 -3.89 5.26
N VAL A 134 15.48 -2.73 5.42
CA VAL A 134 15.99 -1.70 6.35
C VAL A 134 15.85 -2.17 7.80
N LYS A 135 16.69 -1.60 8.67
CA LYS A 135 16.64 -1.89 10.10
C LYS A 135 15.35 -1.33 10.71
N VAL A 136 14.65 -2.18 11.43
CA VAL A 136 13.42 -1.84 12.13
C VAL A 136 13.54 -2.11 13.63
N ASN A 137 12.74 -1.40 14.42
CA ASN A 137 12.59 -1.70 15.84
C ASN A 137 11.87 -3.06 15.98
N PRO A 138 12.48 -4.07 16.60
CA PRO A 138 11.89 -5.41 16.67
C PRO A 138 10.61 -5.49 17.49
N LYS A 139 10.31 -4.48 18.29
CA LYS A 139 9.07 -4.41 19.08
C LYS A 139 7.90 -3.81 18.31
N THR A 140 8.18 -2.88 17.39
CA THR A 140 7.16 -2.09 16.71
C THR A 140 7.12 -2.33 15.20
N ASP A 141 8.14 -2.97 14.63
CA ASP A 141 8.35 -3.15 13.18
C ASP A 141 8.47 -1.82 12.41
N LYS A 142 8.72 -0.73 13.13
CA LYS A 142 8.91 0.59 12.52
C LYS A 142 10.37 0.81 12.19
N PRO A 143 10.71 1.28 10.98
CA PRO A 143 12.09 1.63 10.63
C PRO A 143 12.69 2.65 11.58
N TYR A 144 13.98 2.50 11.91
CA TYR A 144 14.70 3.50 12.70
C TYR A 144 14.90 4.80 11.94
N GLU A 145 15.07 4.73 10.62
CA GLU A 145 15.14 5.88 9.74
C GLU A 145 13.89 5.93 8.86
N ASP A 146 13.17 7.05 8.88
CA ASP A 146 11.94 7.19 8.12
C ASP A 146 12.17 7.10 6.61
N ILE A 147 11.40 6.25 5.97
CA ILE A 147 11.27 6.20 4.51
C ILE A 147 9.91 6.78 4.18
N SER A 148 9.89 7.88 3.45
CA SER A 148 8.66 8.59 3.15
C SER A 148 8.35 8.61 1.66
N ILE A 149 7.06 8.76 1.38
CA ILE A 149 6.53 8.99 0.05
C ILE A 149 6.66 10.48 -0.26
N ILE A 150 7.33 10.83 -1.36
CA ILE A 150 7.36 12.22 -1.85
C ILE A 150 6.00 12.54 -2.47
N ASN A 151 5.57 11.75 -3.44
CA ASN A 151 4.25 11.85 -4.05
C ASN A 151 3.84 10.54 -4.70
N ILE A 152 2.56 10.43 -5.01
CA ILE A 152 2.00 9.38 -5.86
C ILE A 152 1.24 10.08 -6.99
N THR A 153 1.60 9.76 -8.23
CA THR A 153 0.98 10.36 -9.41
C THR A 153 0.23 9.28 -10.19
N PRO A 154 -1.11 9.28 -10.19
CA PRO A 154 -1.88 8.42 -11.09
C PRO A 154 -1.63 8.84 -12.53
N LEU A 155 -1.32 7.86 -13.38
CA LEU A 155 -1.06 8.07 -14.80
C LEU A 155 -2.29 7.67 -15.60
N ALA A 156 -2.70 8.53 -16.52
CA ALA A 156 -3.74 8.20 -17.50
C ALA A 156 -3.25 7.09 -18.43
N LEU A 157 -4.16 6.20 -18.84
CA LEU A 157 -3.90 5.21 -19.88
C LEU A 157 -3.90 5.86 -21.26
#